data_ca5ad259c9ce502cdb6e63168ccedc7b
#
_entry.id   ca5ad259c9ce502cdb6e63168ccedc7b
#
_cell.length_a   1.000
_cell.length_b   1.000
_cell.length_c   1.000
_cell.angle_alpha   90.00
_cell.angle_beta   90.00
_cell.angle_gamma   90.00
#
_symmetry.space_group_name_H-M   'P 1'
#
loop_
_entity.id
_entity.type
_entity.pdbx_description
1 polymer ?
#
loop_
_entity_poly.entity_id
_entity_poly.type
_entity_poly.pdbx_seq_one_letter_code
_entity_poly.pdbx_strand_id
1 'polypeptide(L)'
;MPERIIFMDMKLNNVLRSFATVLIGILLIVMKDSAIHLLVRIVGVAFFVPALVSASGIFINKRDRLSARDMMFLALDVCCLAFGLWLIISPEMLVGLLVVLLALALFSFSLFQLYRVYFMRNLVQGLWRYAIVPLALVVVSVIVLALPGQTVSFLTMMIGIAAVLSGLSDIVISLVVDKNGTQLRK
;
A
#
# COMPACT_ATOMS: atom_id res chain seq x y z
N MET A 1 -5.81 2.43 42.16
CA MET A 1 -4.44 2.63 41.63
C MET A 1 -4.18 2.00 40.23
N PRO A 2 -4.85 0.94 39.77
CA PRO A 2 -4.53 0.36 38.44
C PRO A 2 -4.98 1.21 37.25
N GLU A 3 -6.02 2.00 37.37
CA GLU A 3 -6.53 2.79 36.22
C GLU A 3 -5.54 3.86 35.71
N ARG A 4 -4.74 4.45 36.57
CA ARG A 4 -3.74 5.46 36.17
C ARG A 4 -2.63 4.87 35.29
N ILE A 5 -2.23 3.64 35.54
CA ILE A 5 -1.17 2.96 34.78
C ILE A 5 -1.67 2.63 33.38
N ILE A 6 -2.89 2.13 33.26
CA ILE A 6 -3.53 1.77 31.96
C ILE A 6 -3.72 3.01 31.08
N PHE A 7 -4.16 4.14 31.66
CA PHE A 7 -4.30 5.41 30.92
C PHE A 7 -2.97 6.00 30.49
N MET A 8 -1.91 5.85 31.30
CA MET A 8 -0.59 6.33 30.96
C MET A 8 0.06 5.50 29.84
N ASP A 9 -0.11 4.16 29.85
CA ASP A 9 0.35 3.27 28.81
C ASP A 9 -0.38 3.49 27.48
N MET A 10 -1.68 3.74 27.51
CA MET A 10 -2.45 4.07 26.30
C MET A 10 -2.02 5.42 25.68
N LYS A 11 -1.73 6.44 26.51
CA LYS A 11 -1.24 7.73 26.03
C LYS A 11 0.15 7.62 25.40
N LEU A 12 1.06 6.95 26.09
CA LEU A 12 2.42 6.76 25.60
C LEU A 12 2.41 6.01 24.25
N ASN A 13 1.58 4.98 24.15
CA ASN A 13 1.43 4.18 22.93
C ASN A 13 0.84 5.01 21.76
N ASN A 14 -0.15 5.86 22.03
CA ASN A 14 -0.75 6.73 21.00
C ASN A 14 0.24 7.81 20.52
N VAL A 15 0.96 8.47 21.43
CA VAL A 15 1.97 9.48 21.05
C VAL A 15 3.11 8.83 20.29
N LEU A 16 3.59 7.66 20.75
CA LEU A 16 4.64 6.90 20.08
C LEU A 16 4.21 6.49 18.66
N ARG A 17 2.97 6.03 18.50
CA ARG A 17 2.40 5.68 17.20
C ARG A 17 2.30 6.88 16.27
N SER A 18 1.81 8.03 16.75
CA SER A 18 1.71 9.24 15.96
C SER A 18 3.09 9.76 15.53
N PHE A 19 4.06 9.72 16.44
CA PHE A 19 5.44 10.07 16.14
C PHE A 19 6.07 9.14 15.10
N ALA A 20 5.83 7.83 15.21
CA ALA A 20 6.27 6.85 14.23
C ALA A 20 5.63 7.11 12.85
N THR A 21 4.34 7.46 12.80
CA THR A 21 3.64 7.79 11.54
C THR A 21 4.24 9.02 10.87
N VAL A 22 4.55 10.07 11.63
CA VAL A 22 5.23 11.27 11.09
C VAL A 22 6.62 10.93 10.57
N LEU A 23 7.40 10.14 11.32
CA LEU A 23 8.74 9.70 10.93
C LEU A 23 8.71 8.89 9.62
N ILE A 24 7.77 7.95 9.51
CA ILE A 24 7.56 7.16 8.29
C ILE A 24 7.16 8.07 7.13
N GLY A 25 6.26 9.05 7.35
CA GLY A 25 5.85 10.00 6.33
C GLY A 25 7.01 10.85 5.81
N ILE A 26 7.87 11.35 6.70
CA ILE A 26 9.09 12.09 6.34
C ILE A 26 10.05 11.20 5.55
N LEU A 27 10.25 9.96 6.02
CA LEU A 27 11.12 8.99 5.34
C LEU A 27 10.63 8.71 3.92
N LEU A 28 9.31 8.55 3.72
CA LEU A 28 8.70 8.36 2.40
C LEU A 28 8.93 9.55 1.48
N ILE A 29 8.86 10.78 1.99
CA ILE A 29 9.11 12.00 1.20
C ILE A 29 10.57 12.09 0.78
N VAL A 30 11.50 11.82 1.70
CA VAL A 30 12.94 11.90 1.44
C VAL A 30 13.41 10.80 0.50
N MET A 31 12.90 9.57 0.69
CA MET A 31 13.30 8.38 -0.07
C MET A 31 12.30 8.02 -1.18
N LYS A 32 11.54 9.00 -1.71
CA LYS A 32 10.42 8.80 -2.65
C LYS A 32 10.65 7.73 -3.72
N ASP A 33 11.85 7.68 -4.31
CA ASP A 33 12.19 6.75 -5.38
C ASP A 33 12.64 5.38 -4.85
N SER A 34 13.33 5.37 -3.69
CA SER A 34 13.87 4.14 -3.10
C SER A 34 12.91 3.44 -2.15
N ALA A 35 11.94 4.17 -1.56
CA ALA A 35 11.03 3.63 -0.54
C ALA A 35 10.19 2.47 -1.07
N ILE A 36 9.65 2.61 -2.30
CA ILE A 36 8.81 1.57 -2.90
C ILE A 36 9.62 0.33 -3.30
N HIS A 37 10.86 0.54 -3.78
CA HIS A 37 11.76 -0.56 -4.10
C HIS A 37 12.17 -1.32 -2.83
N LEU A 38 12.37 -0.62 -1.72
CA LEU A 38 12.66 -1.22 -0.43
C LEU A 38 11.46 -2.01 0.11
N LEU A 39 10.24 -1.48 -0.01
CA LEU A 39 9.02 -2.20 0.36
C LEU A 39 8.86 -3.49 -0.46
N VAL A 40 9.05 -3.43 -1.78
CA VAL A 40 8.96 -4.61 -2.66
C VAL A 40 10.03 -5.65 -2.29
N ARG A 41 11.25 -5.23 -1.97
CA ARG A 41 12.30 -6.14 -1.50
C ARG A 41 11.95 -6.81 -0.17
N ILE A 42 11.38 -6.06 0.78
CA ILE A 42 10.90 -6.62 2.06
C ILE A 42 9.82 -7.67 1.81
N VAL A 43 8.88 -7.40 0.90
CA VAL A 43 7.85 -8.38 0.50
C VAL A 43 8.52 -9.60 -0.15
N GLY A 44 9.51 -9.41 -1.02
CA GLY A 44 10.29 -10.50 -1.61
C GLY A 44 10.95 -11.39 -0.56
N VAL A 45 11.58 -10.80 0.46
CA VAL A 45 12.15 -11.54 1.59
C VAL A 45 11.07 -12.27 2.39
N ALA A 46 9.91 -11.66 2.61
CA ALA A 46 8.77 -12.27 3.31
C ALA A 46 8.21 -13.50 2.58
N PHE A 47 8.32 -13.57 1.26
CA PHE A 47 7.99 -14.77 0.48
C PHE A 47 9.14 -15.77 0.46
N PHE A 48 10.38 -15.30 0.34
CA PHE A 48 11.56 -16.14 0.19
C PHE A 48 11.87 -16.93 1.46
N VAL A 49 11.84 -16.28 2.64
CA VAL A 49 12.23 -16.91 3.92
C VAL A 49 11.30 -18.06 4.31
N PRO A 50 9.96 -17.91 4.34
CA PRO A 50 9.05 -19.00 4.68
C PRO A 50 9.15 -20.18 3.68
N ALA A 51 9.27 -19.89 2.39
CA ALA A 51 9.41 -20.90 1.37
C ALA A 51 10.72 -21.71 1.52
N LEU A 52 11.82 -21.05 1.90
CA LEU A 52 13.08 -21.71 2.20
C LEU A 52 12.97 -22.62 3.42
N VAL A 53 12.33 -22.15 4.49
CA VAL A 53 12.09 -22.93 5.71
C VAL A 53 11.18 -24.13 5.44
N SER A 54 10.10 -23.92 4.70
CA SER A 54 9.16 -25.01 4.33
C SER A 54 9.85 -26.07 3.47
N ALA A 55 10.56 -25.67 2.43
CA ALA A 55 11.31 -26.58 1.56
C ALA A 55 12.36 -27.37 2.33
N SER A 56 13.10 -26.73 3.25
CA SER A 56 14.10 -27.40 4.08
C SER A 56 13.47 -28.44 5.01
N GLY A 57 12.30 -28.13 5.59
CA GLY A 57 11.54 -29.04 6.45
C GLY A 57 11.11 -30.33 5.74
N ILE A 58 10.67 -30.23 4.50
CA ILE A 58 10.29 -31.37 3.65
C ILE A 58 11.51 -32.23 3.35
N PHE A 59 12.67 -31.62 3.07
CA PHE A 59 13.92 -32.30 2.74
C PHE A 59 14.51 -33.08 3.94
N ILE A 60 14.39 -32.53 5.14
CA ILE A 60 14.96 -33.13 6.37
C ILE A 60 14.08 -34.27 6.90
N ASN A 61 12.74 -34.11 6.84
CA ASN A 61 11.81 -34.97 7.57
C ASN A 61 11.29 -36.18 6.77
N LYS A 62 11.39 -36.20 5.43
CA LYS A 62 10.82 -37.26 4.61
C LYS A 62 11.77 -37.79 3.53
N ARG A 63 12.70 -38.65 3.96
CA ARG A 63 13.68 -39.26 3.06
C ARG A 63 13.14 -40.43 2.20
N ASP A 64 12.00 -41.04 2.60
CA ASP A 64 11.64 -42.35 2.05
C ASP A 64 10.36 -42.43 1.19
N ARG A 65 9.42 -41.50 1.25
CA ARG A 65 8.26 -41.46 0.28
C ARG A 65 7.65 -40.06 0.23
N LEU A 66 7.86 -39.36 -0.87
CA LEU A 66 7.11 -38.14 -1.19
C LEU A 66 5.67 -38.49 -1.57
N SER A 67 4.70 -38.08 -0.76
CA SER A 67 3.28 -38.20 -1.11
C SER A 67 2.96 -37.17 -2.22
N ALA A 68 1.94 -37.44 -3.04
CA ALA A 68 1.47 -36.53 -4.08
C ALA A 68 1.16 -35.12 -3.51
N ARG A 69 0.72 -35.06 -2.24
CA ARG A 69 0.49 -33.82 -1.50
C ARG A 69 1.81 -33.06 -1.20
N ASP A 70 2.85 -33.78 -0.79
CA ASP A 70 4.15 -33.18 -0.48
C ASP A 70 4.82 -32.62 -1.75
N MET A 71 4.61 -33.28 -2.89
CA MET A 71 5.07 -32.81 -4.20
C MET A 71 4.38 -31.50 -4.62
N MET A 72 3.10 -31.34 -4.31
CA MET A 72 2.35 -30.12 -4.60
C MET A 72 2.82 -28.95 -3.71
N PHE A 73 3.09 -29.18 -2.43
CA PHE A 73 3.66 -28.17 -1.53
C PHE A 73 5.09 -27.79 -1.96
N LEU A 74 5.90 -28.76 -2.33
CA LEU A 74 7.25 -28.49 -2.83
C LEU A 74 7.23 -27.63 -4.10
N ALA A 75 6.32 -27.91 -5.04
CA ALA A 75 6.15 -27.10 -6.25
C ALA A 75 5.73 -25.65 -5.91
N LEU A 76 4.84 -25.49 -4.94
CA LEU A 76 4.42 -24.18 -4.45
C LEU A 76 5.59 -23.42 -3.80
N ASP A 77 6.39 -24.10 -2.95
CA ASP A 77 7.56 -23.51 -2.30
C ASP A 77 8.62 -23.08 -3.32
N VAL A 78 8.87 -23.87 -4.36
CA VAL A 78 9.77 -23.52 -5.45
C VAL A 78 9.26 -22.29 -6.23
N CYS A 79 7.95 -22.22 -6.50
CA CYS A 79 7.32 -21.05 -7.10
C CYS A 79 7.48 -19.80 -6.22
N CYS A 80 7.24 -19.92 -4.91
CA CYS A 80 7.40 -18.83 -3.94
C CYS A 80 8.87 -18.39 -3.81
N LEU A 81 9.82 -19.32 -3.84
CA LEU A 81 11.25 -19.03 -3.84
C LEU A 81 11.66 -18.26 -5.10
N ALA A 82 11.24 -18.73 -6.28
CA ALA A 82 11.55 -18.08 -7.55
C ALA A 82 10.95 -16.67 -7.62
N PHE A 83 9.67 -16.52 -7.17
CA PHE A 83 8.99 -15.24 -7.15
C PHE A 83 9.62 -14.28 -6.12
N GLY A 84 9.91 -14.74 -4.91
CA GLY A 84 10.58 -13.95 -3.87
C GLY A 84 11.97 -13.48 -4.30
N LEU A 85 12.75 -14.36 -4.93
CA LEU A 85 14.06 -14.02 -5.47
C LEU A 85 13.97 -12.98 -6.59
N TRP A 86 12.98 -13.13 -7.49
CA TRP A 86 12.75 -12.17 -8.56
C TRP A 86 12.38 -10.77 -8.01
N LEU A 87 11.55 -10.70 -6.97
CA LEU A 87 11.20 -9.44 -6.30
C LEU A 87 12.41 -8.75 -5.65
N ILE A 88 13.36 -9.53 -5.13
CA ILE A 88 14.58 -8.99 -4.50
C ILE A 88 15.52 -8.43 -5.55
N ILE A 89 15.67 -9.12 -6.69
CA ILE A 89 16.62 -8.75 -7.76
C ILE A 89 16.09 -7.58 -8.60
N SER A 90 14.82 -7.63 -8.98
CA SER A 90 14.23 -6.68 -9.93
C SER A 90 12.90 -6.10 -9.42
N PRO A 91 12.91 -5.31 -8.32
CA PRO A 91 11.69 -4.72 -7.78
C PRO A 91 11.03 -3.75 -8.76
N GLU A 92 11.81 -3.10 -9.62
CA GLU A 92 11.35 -2.11 -10.60
C GLU A 92 10.39 -2.69 -11.63
N MET A 93 10.63 -3.92 -12.08
CA MET A 93 9.76 -4.59 -13.05
C MET A 93 8.36 -4.85 -12.46
N LEU A 94 8.28 -5.30 -11.20
CA LEU A 94 6.99 -5.52 -10.55
C LEU A 94 6.25 -4.20 -10.33
N VAL A 95 6.94 -3.17 -9.85
CA VAL A 95 6.34 -1.85 -9.64
C VAL A 95 5.83 -1.30 -10.96
N GLY A 96 6.63 -1.37 -12.02
CA GLY A 96 6.23 -0.95 -13.36
C GLY A 96 4.99 -1.71 -13.87
N LEU A 97 4.98 -3.04 -13.72
CA LEU A 97 3.83 -3.88 -14.09
C LEU A 97 2.56 -3.48 -13.33
N LEU A 98 2.65 -3.27 -12.01
CA LEU A 98 1.50 -2.86 -11.19
C LEU A 98 0.96 -1.50 -11.61
N VAL A 99 1.83 -0.53 -11.93
CA VAL A 99 1.42 0.80 -12.40
C VAL A 99 0.75 0.71 -13.78
N VAL A 100 1.27 -0.10 -14.69
CA VAL A 100 0.64 -0.34 -15.99
C VAL A 100 -0.73 -1.00 -15.84
N LEU A 101 -0.87 -2.01 -14.97
CA LEU A 101 -2.16 -2.63 -14.68
C LEU A 101 -3.14 -1.63 -14.07
N LEU A 102 -2.69 -0.79 -13.14
CA LEU A 102 -3.51 0.27 -12.55
C LEU A 102 -3.96 1.27 -13.62
N ALA A 103 -3.05 1.70 -14.50
CA ALA A 103 -3.37 2.63 -15.59
C ALA A 103 -4.42 2.04 -16.56
N LEU A 104 -4.29 0.74 -16.91
CA LEU A 104 -5.26 0.03 -17.75
C LEU A 104 -6.61 -0.10 -17.05
N ALA A 105 -6.63 -0.38 -15.75
CA ALA A 105 -7.85 -0.43 -14.97
C ALA A 105 -8.54 0.94 -14.91
N LEU A 106 -7.80 2.02 -14.64
CA LEU A 106 -8.33 3.39 -14.65
C LEU A 106 -8.85 3.78 -16.04
N PHE A 107 -8.13 3.42 -17.09
CA PHE A 107 -8.56 3.67 -18.47
C PHE A 107 -9.87 2.95 -18.78
N SER A 108 -9.97 1.67 -18.47
CA SER A 108 -11.19 0.88 -18.69
C SER A 108 -12.37 1.43 -17.89
N PHE A 109 -12.13 1.83 -16.63
CA PHE A 109 -13.14 2.42 -15.77
C PHE A 109 -13.64 3.77 -16.30
N SER A 110 -12.73 4.61 -16.79
CA SER A 110 -13.09 5.92 -17.36
C SER A 110 -13.87 5.78 -18.66
N LEU A 111 -13.53 4.81 -19.53
CA LEU A 111 -14.31 4.49 -20.72
C LEU A 111 -15.72 4.02 -20.37
N PHE A 112 -15.85 3.17 -19.35
CA PHE A 112 -17.15 2.72 -18.87
C PHE A 112 -18.00 3.88 -18.32
N GLN A 113 -17.40 4.81 -17.59
CA GLN A 113 -18.09 6.02 -17.13
C GLN A 113 -18.53 6.91 -18.29
N LEU A 114 -17.66 7.09 -19.29
CA LEU A 114 -17.97 7.88 -20.49
C LEU A 114 -19.14 7.27 -21.27
N TYR A 115 -19.15 5.94 -21.40
CA TYR A 115 -20.27 5.21 -22.02
C TYR A 115 -21.59 5.43 -21.27
N ARG A 116 -21.57 5.38 -19.94
CA ARG A 116 -22.77 5.67 -19.12
C ARG A 116 -23.28 7.09 -19.31
N VAL A 117 -22.38 8.08 -19.33
CA VAL A 117 -22.74 9.48 -19.59
C VAL A 117 -23.35 9.64 -20.98
N TYR A 118 -22.77 8.98 -22.00
CA TYR A 118 -23.29 9.01 -23.36
C TYR A 118 -24.71 8.43 -23.46
N PHE A 119 -24.98 7.33 -22.76
CA PHE A 119 -26.31 6.69 -22.75
C PHE A 119 -27.38 7.55 -22.04
N MET A 120 -26.96 8.30 -21.00
CA MET A 120 -27.88 9.21 -20.26
C MET A 120 -28.12 10.55 -20.97
N ARG A 121 -27.54 10.77 -22.14
CA ARG A 121 -27.60 12.04 -22.89
C ARG A 121 -29.03 12.54 -23.14
N ASN A 122 -29.99 11.65 -23.28
CA ASN A 122 -31.39 12.00 -23.60
C ASN A 122 -32.23 12.29 -22.35
N LEU A 123 -31.71 12.04 -21.13
CA LEU A 123 -32.46 12.11 -19.87
C LEU A 123 -32.13 13.35 -19.03
N VAL A 124 -30.95 13.98 -19.20
CA VAL A 124 -30.46 15.04 -18.30
C VAL A 124 -29.96 16.24 -19.08
N GLN A 125 -30.52 17.42 -18.82
CA GLN A 125 -29.99 18.69 -19.33
C GLN A 125 -28.75 19.10 -18.51
N GLY A 126 -27.63 19.41 -19.20
CA GLY A 126 -26.39 19.83 -18.56
C GLY A 126 -25.33 18.74 -18.40
N LEU A 127 -25.35 17.69 -19.20
CA LEU A 127 -24.44 16.54 -19.18
C LEU A 127 -22.95 16.91 -19.29
N TRP A 128 -22.63 18.06 -19.85
CA TRP A 128 -21.26 18.52 -20.03
C TRP A 128 -20.47 18.55 -18.70
N ARG A 129 -21.15 18.91 -17.60
CA ARG A 129 -20.54 18.92 -16.26
C ARG A 129 -20.18 17.52 -15.77
N TYR A 130 -20.95 16.52 -16.12
CA TYR A 130 -20.71 15.12 -15.70
C TYR A 130 -19.68 14.42 -16.59
N ALA A 131 -19.44 14.89 -17.81
CA ALA A 131 -18.45 14.35 -18.73
C ALA A 131 -17.01 14.80 -18.40
N ILE A 132 -16.83 15.90 -17.67
CA ILE A 132 -15.51 16.43 -17.31
C ILE A 132 -14.71 15.42 -16.46
N VAL A 133 -15.36 14.77 -15.49
CA VAL A 133 -14.70 13.82 -14.58
C VAL A 133 -14.18 12.58 -15.33
N PRO A 134 -14.98 11.85 -16.12
CA PRO A 134 -14.47 10.72 -16.91
C PRO A 134 -13.38 11.14 -17.90
N LEU A 135 -13.53 12.31 -18.53
CA LEU A 135 -12.53 12.80 -19.47
C LEU A 135 -11.18 13.10 -18.78
N ALA A 136 -11.22 13.73 -17.60
CA ALA A 136 -10.04 13.94 -16.79
C ALA A 136 -9.36 12.62 -16.38
N LEU A 137 -10.14 11.60 -16.03
CA LEU A 137 -9.64 10.26 -15.71
C LEU A 137 -8.97 9.59 -16.92
N VAL A 138 -9.49 9.75 -18.13
CA VAL A 138 -8.83 9.26 -19.37
C VAL A 138 -7.47 9.93 -19.51
N VAL A 139 -7.40 11.25 -19.39
CA VAL A 139 -6.14 11.99 -19.52
C VAL A 139 -5.13 11.52 -18.44
N VAL A 140 -5.57 11.39 -17.20
CA VAL A 140 -4.72 10.91 -16.10
C VAL A 140 -4.21 9.49 -16.38
N SER A 141 -5.07 8.57 -16.83
CA SER A 141 -4.66 7.20 -17.13
C SER A 141 -3.61 7.12 -18.25
N VAL A 142 -3.74 7.97 -19.28
CA VAL A 142 -2.75 8.06 -20.37
C VAL A 142 -1.41 8.61 -19.85
N ILE A 143 -1.43 9.63 -18.98
CA ILE A 143 -0.21 10.18 -18.36
C ILE A 143 0.48 9.12 -17.51
N VAL A 144 -0.28 8.38 -16.69
CA VAL A 144 0.25 7.28 -15.85
C VAL A 144 0.88 6.20 -16.71
N LEU A 145 0.26 5.87 -17.85
CA LEU A 145 0.77 4.86 -18.79
C LEU A 145 2.06 5.33 -19.49
N ALA A 146 2.17 6.62 -19.80
CA ALA A 146 3.33 7.20 -20.48
C ALA A 146 4.56 7.34 -19.56
N LEU A 147 4.35 7.57 -18.26
CA LEU A 147 5.41 7.90 -17.29
C LEU A 147 5.27 7.08 -15.99
N PRO A 148 5.36 5.73 -16.06
CA PRO A 148 5.10 4.88 -14.90
C PRO A 148 6.04 5.15 -13.72
N GLY A 149 7.33 5.38 -13.95
CA GLY A 149 8.31 5.66 -12.91
C GLY A 149 8.05 6.99 -12.17
N GLN A 150 7.72 8.06 -12.89
CA GLN A 150 7.40 9.35 -12.29
C GLN A 150 6.09 9.29 -11.49
N THR A 151 5.13 8.50 -11.97
CA THR A 151 3.86 8.29 -11.27
C THR A 151 4.07 7.62 -9.91
N VAL A 152 4.95 6.63 -9.84
CA VAL A 152 5.30 5.96 -8.58
C VAL A 152 5.91 6.95 -7.58
N SER A 153 6.89 7.74 -8.00
CA SER A 153 7.53 8.76 -7.17
C SER A 153 6.54 9.81 -6.68
N PHE A 154 5.64 10.26 -7.56
CA PHE A 154 4.59 11.21 -7.21
C PHE A 154 3.59 10.64 -6.19
N LEU A 155 3.13 9.42 -6.40
CA LEU A 155 2.23 8.73 -5.46
C LEU A 155 2.89 8.52 -4.10
N THR A 156 4.15 8.10 -4.07
CA THR A 156 4.91 7.91 -2.81
C THR A 156 5.04 9.24 -2.06
N MET A 157 5.31 10.34 -2.75
CA MET A 157 5.37 11.67 -2.16
C MET A 157 4.01 12.11 -1.59
N MET A 158 2.92 11.88 -2.32
CA MET A 158 1.55 12.19 -1.86
C MET A 158 1.18 11.38 -0.61
N ILE A 159 1.49 10.11 -0.59
CA ILE A 159 1.27 9.25 0.58
C ILE A 159 2.11 9.72 1.78
N GLY A 160 3.37 10.10 1.54
CA GLY A 160 4.24 10.66 2.57
C GLY A 160 3.68 11.94 3.19
N ILE A 161 3.20 12.87 2.37
CA ILE A 161 2.56 14.12 2.82
C ILE A 161 1.30 13.79 3.64
N ALA A 162 0.45 12.90 3.14
CA ALA A 162 -0.76 12.49 3.85
C ALA A 162 -0.44 11.83 5.21
N ALA A 163 0.61 11.01 5.28
CA ALA A 163 1.07 10.39 6.52
C ALA A 163 1.59 11.42 7.53
N VAL A 164 2.34 12.43 7.08
CA VAL A 164 2.78 13.54 7.95
C VAL A 164 1.60 14.32 8.49
N LEU A 165 0.64 14.69 7.62
CA LEU A 165 -0.54 15.44 8.03
C LEU A 165 -1.41 14.65 9.01
N SER A 166 -1.62 13.35 8.77
CA SER A 166 -2.38 12.50 9.68
C SER A 166 -1.69 12.34 11.03
N GLY A 167 -0.38 12.10 11.04
CA GLY A 167 0.40 11.98 12.28
C GLY A 167 0.43 13.27 13.09
N LEU A 168 0.53 14.44 12.43
CA LEU A 168 0.40 15.75 13.07
C LEU A 168 -1.00 15.96 13.66
N SER A 169 -2.05 15.59 12.91
CA SER A 169 -3.44 15.66 13.39
C SER A 169 -3.64 14.81 14.64
N ASP A 170 -3.12 13.59 14.66
CA ASP A 170 -3.21 12.68 15.81
C ASP A 170 -2.48 13.25 17.05
N ILE A 171 -1.33 13.90 16.87
CA ILE A 171 -0.61 14.59 17.95
C ILE A 171 -1.46 15.75 18.51
N VAL A 172 -2.03 16.59 17.63
CA VAL A 172 -2.88 17.72 18.04
C VAL A 172 -4.11 17.24 18.79
N ILE A 173 -4.78 16.21 18.27
CA ILE A 173 -5.96 15.62 18.94
C ILE A 173 -5.57 15.07 20.32
N SER A 174 -4.46 14.36 20.43
CA SER A 174 -3.97 13.83 21.71
C SER A 174 -3.70 14.93 22.74
N LEU A 175 -3.17 16.07 22.31
CA LEU A 175 -2.88 17.22 23.18
C LEU A 175 -4.14 17.99 23.57
N VAL A 176 -5.11 18.13 22.65
CA VAL A 176 -6.38 18.85 22.91
C VAL A 176 -7.29 18.06 23.83
N VAL A 177 -7.39 16.74 23.64
CA VAL A 177 -8.17 15.86 24.52
C VAL A 177 -7.60 15.86 25.95
N ASP A 178 -6.29 15.99 26.11
CA ASP A 178 -5.66 16.10 27.43
C ASP A 178 -6.03 17.40 28.17
N LYS A 179 -6.12 18.51 27.45
CA LYS A 179 -6.52 19.81 28.03
C LYS A 179 -7.98 19.82 28.50
N ASN A 180 -8.87 19.19 27.77
CA ASN A 180 -10.30 19.13 28.11
C ASN A 180 -10.63 18.06 29.16
N GLY A 181 -9.90 16.94 29.19
CA GLY A 181 -10.08 15.91 30.23
C GLY A 181 -9.70 16.37 31.64
N THR A 182 -8.83 17.37 31.77
CA THR A 182 -8.45 18.00 33.06
C THR A 182 -9.49 18.99 33.57
N GLN A 183 -10.33 19.55 32.67
CA GLN A 183 -11.38 20.52 33.06
C GLN A 183 -12.65 19.85 33.58
N LEU A 184 -12.99 18.63 33.14
CA LEU A 184 -14.17 17.88 33.59
C LEU A 184 -13.99 17.21 34.95
N ARG A 185 -12.82 17.33 35.57
CA ARG A 185 -12.48 16.71 36.86
C ARG A 185 -12.32 17.73 38.02
N LYS A 186 -12.66 18.99 37.81
CA LYS A 186 -12.84 20.02 38.84
C LYS A 186 -14.31 20.25 39.08
#